data_17dfc2ef68c015f94230e14f65772ff9
#
_entry.id   17dfc2ef68c015f94230e14f65772ff9
#
_cell.length_a   1.000
_cell.length_b   1.000
_cell.length_c   1.000
_cell.angle_alpha   90.00
_cell.angle_beta   90.00
_cell.angle_gamma   90.00
#
_symmetry.space_group_name_H-M   'P 1'
#
loop_
_entity.id
_entity.type
_entity.pdbx_description
1 polymer ?
#
loop_
_entity_poly.entity_id
_entity_poly.type
_entity_poly.pdbx_seq_one_letter_code
_entity_poly.pdbx_strand_id
1 'polypeptide(L)'
;IIADFSRFTKAQIDLFGDFPERDYHFLTLILPVAYYHGVEHRNSTILVLGPNDEGEGLYQDLLGVSSHELFHAWNIIRIRPAELLPYDFTKETYFTTCFVAEGVTTYYGDLILRQSGVFDDAAYLKELQVLFKRHFENNGRAVQSLVESSWDLWLDGYEKGVPDRKVSVYHKGAVVALILDLHLRRLSNHARSLDDVMQIMWERFGKPAVGYTLADYRAVTEAVAGESLDWYFDLCVLAISHSKPN
;
A
#
# COMPACT_ATOMS: atom_id res chain seq x y z
N ILE A 1 21.35 -1.97 10.06
CA ILE A 1 19.97 -2.39 10.40
C ILE A 1 19.34 -1.38 11.38
N ILE A 2 19.78 -1.28 12.64
CA ILE A 2 19.12 -0.43 13.67
C ILE A 2 18.98 1.03 13.20
N ALA A 3 20.03 1.61 12.64
CA ALA A 3 20.01 2.99 12.15
C ALA A 3 18.98 3.19 11.03
N ASP A 4 18.84 2.22 10.11
CA ASP A 4 17.90 2.32 8.99
C ASP A 4 16.47 2.16 9.48
N PHE A 5 16.23 1.18 10.35
CA PHE A 5 14.93 1.00 10.99
C PHE A 5 14.50 2.25 11.78
N SER A 6 15.44 2.88 12.53
CA SER A 6 15.14 4.13 13.24
C SER A 6 14.78 5.26 12.28
N ARG A 7 15.44 5.36 11.11
CA ARG A 7 15.19 6.43 10.14
C ARG A 7 13.81 6.30 9.51
N PHE A 8 13.46 5.14 8.94
CA PHE A 8 12.17 4.99 8.29
C PHE A 8 11.01 4.98 9.29
N THR A 9 11.20 4.39 10.49
CA THR A 9 10.20 4.44 11.55
C THR A 9 9.90 5.88 11.96
N LYS A 10 10.96 6.69 12.18
CA LYS A 10 10.77 8.10 12.48
C LYS A 10 10.04 8.84 11.37
N ALA A 11 10.37 8.59 10.10
CA ALA A 11 9.71 9.24 8.96
C ALA A 11 8.22 8.90 8.89
N GLN A 12 7.82 7.66 9.18
CA GLN A 12 6.42 7.27 9.25
C GLN A 12 5.69 7.93 10.43
N ILE A 13 6.32 7.99 11.60
CA ILE A 13 5.75 8.68 12.75
C ILE A 13 5.59 10.18 12.46
N ASP A 14 6.59 10.81 11.84
CA ASP A 14 6.53 12.23 11.47
C ASP A 14 5.40 12.50 10.46
N LEU A 15 5.12 11.56 9.55
CA LEU A 15 4.01 11.65 8.59
C LEU A 15 2.65 11.73 9.30
N PHE A 16 2.39 10.87 10.28
CA PHE A 16 1.11 10.79 10.97
C PHE A 16 1.03 11.66 12.24
N GLY A 17 2.16 12.14 12.73
CA GLY A 17 2.26 12.98 13.92
C GLY A 17 2.33 12.24 15.24
N ASP A 18 1.94 10.96 15.27
CA ASP A 18 2.02 10.09 16.46
C ASP A 18 2.14 8.61 16.05
N PHE A 19 2.46 7.76 17.02
CA PHE A 19 2.44 6.31 16.85
C PHE A 19 1.27 5.71 17.65
N PRO A 20 0.46 4.83 17.04
CA PRO A 20 -0.77 4.35 17.68
C PRO A 20 -0.57 3.41 18.87
N GLU A 21 0.64 2.91 19.09
CA GLU A 21 0.97 1.95 20.15
C GLU A 21 2.18 2.43 20.97
N ARG A 22 2.40 1.79 22.12
CA ARG A 22 3.53 2.10 22.99
C ARG A 22 4.87 1.62 22.44
N ASP A 23 4.86 0.46 21.79
CA ASP A 23 6.02 -0.23 21.22
C ASP A 23 5.61 -0.99 19.96
N TYR A 24 6.60 -1.38 19.14
CA TYR A 24 6.39 -2.18 17.96
C TYR A 24 7.53 -3.20 17.79
N HIS A 25 7.17 -4.44 17.44
CA HIS A 25 8.11 -5.55 17.35
C HIS A 25 8.20 -6.07 15.91
N PHE A 26 9.41 -6.08 15.36
CA PHE A 26 9.72 -6.76 14.11
C PHE A 26 10.25 -8.16 14.41
N LEU A 27 9.49 -9.18 14.04
CA LEU A 27 9.84 -10.59 14.23
C LEU A 27 10.28 -11.15 12.88
N THR A 28 11.58 -11.36 12.70
CA THR A 28 12.15 -11.78 11.41
C THR A 28 12.58 -13.24 11.45
N LEU A 29 12.08 -14.04 10.50
CA LEU A 29 12.48 -15.41 10.23
C LEU A 29 13.19 -15.47 8.88
N ILE A 30 14.41 -16.01 8.85
CA ILE A 30 15.16 -16.24 7.60
C ILE A 30 15.10 -17.73 7.27
N LEU A 31 14.50 -18.05 6.13
CA LEU A 31 14.41 -19.41 5.61
C LEU A 31 15.63 -19.78 4.76
N PRO A 32 15.94 -21.06 4.59
CA PRO A 32 17.03 -21.51 3.71
C PRO A 32 16.67 -21.50 2.21
N VAL A 33 15.47 -21.05 1.85
CA VAL A 33 14.94 -20.97 0.49
C VAL A 33 14.46 -19.56 0.20
N ALA A 34 14.47 -19.15 -1.07
CA ALA A 34 13.96 -17.84 -1.48
C ALA A 34 12.50 -17.67 -1.03
N TYR A 35 12.24 -16.64 -0.25
CA TYR A 35 10.92 -16.34 0.28
C TYR A 35 10.80 -14.85 0.60
N TYR A 36 9.60 -14.30 0.44
CA TYR A 36 9.30 -12.91 0.76
C TYR A 36 7.85 -12.81 1.24
N HIS A 37 7.64 -12.51 2.51
CA HIS A 37 6.31 -12.35 3.08
C HIS A 37 6.38 -11.53 4.37
N GLY A 38 5.37 -10.68 4.59
CA GLY A 38 5.12 -9.99 5.84
C GLY A 38 3.67 -10.18 6.26
N VAL A 39 3.40 -10.09 7.55
CA VAL A 39 2.04 -10.06 8.10
C VAL A 39 2.01 -9.06 9.24
N GLU A 40 1.21 -8.04 9.04
CA GLU A 40 0.98 -6.98 10.00
C GLU A 40 0.14 -7.44 11.18
N HIS A 41 0.44 -6.88 12.34
CA HIS A 41 -0.33 -7.03 13.57
C HIS A 41 -0.43 -5.66 14.28
N ARG A 42 -1.23 -5.58 15.32
CA ARG A 42 -1.51 -4.34 16.03
C ARG A 42 -0.25 -3.58 16.44
N ASN A 43 0.73 -4.26 17.04
CA ASN A 43 1.98 -3.68 17.53
C ASN A 43 3.21 -4.54 17.18
N SER A 44 3.10 -5.35 16.13
CA SER A 44 4.19 -6.19 15.66
C SER A 44 3.96 -6.59 14.21
N THR A 45 5.01 -7.11 13.60
CA THR A 45 4.92 -7.81 12.31
C THR A 45 5.77 -9.05 12.33
N ILE A 46 5.34 -10.07 11.58
CA ILE A 46 6.14 -11.24 11.27
C ILE A 46 6.65 -11.10 9.84
N LEU A 47 7.96 -11.12 9.69
CA LEU A 47 8.66 -11.03 8.41
C LEU A 47 9.31 -12.38 8.12
N VAL A 48 8.95 -12.99 7.00
CA VAL A 48 9.53 -14.26 6.57
C VAL A 48 10.26 -14.03 5.25
N LEU A 49 11.57 -14.14 5.29
CA LEU A 49 12.46 -13.87 4.16
C LEU A 49 13.34 -15.08 3.87
N GLY A 50 13.90 -15.12 2.69
CA GLY A 50 14.87 -16.12 2.29
C GLY A 50 15.99 -15.51 1.45
N PRO A 51 17.01 -16.30 1.03
CA PRO A 51 18.10 -15.82 0.22
C PRO A 51 17.58 -15.09 -1.03
N ASN A 52 18.17 -13.94 -1.28
CA ASN A 52 18.03 -13.18 -2.51
C ASN A 52 19.46 -12.83 -2.94
N ASP A 53 19.94 -13.51 -3.99
CA ASP A 53 21.34 -13.46 -4.41
C ASP A 53 21.66 -12.25 -5.31
N GLU A 54 20.72 -11.35 -5.51
CA GLU A 54 20.91 -10.13 -6.28
C GLU A 54 21.55 -9.02 -5.41
N GLY A 55 22.88 -9.06 -5.26
CA GLY A 55 23.63 -8.03 -4.52
C GLY A 55 23.31 -8.01 -3.03
N GLU A 56 22.81 -6.88 -2.50
CA GLU A 56 22.31 -6.74 -1.13
C GLU A 56 20.82 -7.14 -1.02
N GLY A 57 20.32 -7.99 -1.92
CA GLY A 57 18.92 -8.28 -2.12
C GLY A 57 18.17 -8.64 -0.85
N LEU A 58 18.69 -9.55 -0.02
CA LEU A 58 18.04 -9.91 1.25
C LEU A 58 17.90 -8.70 2.20
N TYR A 59 18.88 -7.78 2.21
CA TYR A 59 18.78 -6.60 3.06
C TYR A 59 17.81 -5.57 2.50
N GLN A 60 17.76 -5.40 1.19
CA GLN A 60 16.76 -4.55 0.53
C GLN A 60 15.35 -5.11 0.74
N ASP A 61 15.17 -6.43 0.61
CA ASP A 61 13.91 -7.10 0.91
C ASP A 61 13.48 -6.89 2.37
N LEU A 62 14.42 -7.01 3.32
CA LEU A 62 14.14 -6.75 4.74
C LEU A 62 13.68 -5.30 4.97
N LEU A 63 14.34 -4.33 4.35
CA LEU A 63 13.96 -2.92 4.48
C LEU A 63 12.59 -2.64 3.86
N GLY A 64 12.36 -3.12 2.64
CA GLY A 64 11.11 -2.94 1.91
C GLY A 64 9.91 -3.50 2.66
N VAL A 65 9.98 -4.79 3.05
CA VAL A 65 8.88 -5.42 3.79
C VAL A 65 8.70 -4.81 5.18
N SER A 66 9.78 -4.45 5.89
CA SER A 66 9.66 -3.85 7.23
C SER A 66 9.01 -2.48 7.18
N SER A 67 9.33 -1.66 6.17
CA SER A 67 8.70 -0.35 5.97
C SER A 67 7.22 -0.47 5.59
N HIS A 68 6.87 -1.42 4.74
CA HIS A 68 5.50 -1.75 4.36
C HIS A 68 4.68 -2.18 5.58
N GLU A 69 5.14 -3.17 6.31
CA GLU A 69 4.42 -3.72 7.46
C GLU A 69 4.27 -2.72 8.62
N LEU A 70 5.26 -1.86 8.83
CA LEU A 70 5.13 -0.81 9.83
C LEU A 70 4.05 0.21 9.44
N PHE A 71 3.92 0.55 8.16
CA PHE A 71 2.90 1.47 7.68
C PHE A 71 1.49 0.96 7.97
N HIS A 72 1.32 -0.34 7.98
CA HIS A 72 0.06 -0.98 8.36
C HIS A 72 -0.37 -0.71 9.81
N ALA A 73 0.52 -0.29 10.71
CA ALA A 73 0.12 0.12 12.05
C ALA A 73 -0.91 1.26 12.02
N TRP A 74 -0.87 2.09 11.00
CA TRP A 74 -1.90 3.10 10.69
C TRP A 74 -2.87 2.59 9.62
N ASN A 75 -2.38 2.26 8.43
CA ASN A 75 -3.20 1.90 7.26
C ASN A 75 -3.50 0.41 7.26
N ILE A 76 -4.69 0.07 7.61
CA ILE A 76 -5.50 -1.11 7.87
C ILE A 76 -5.69 -1.42 9.36
N ILE A 77 -4.67 -1.35 10.23
CA ILE A 77 -4.91 -1.68 11.65
C ILE A 77 -5.79 -0.63 12.33
N ARG A 78 -5.66 0.64 11.97
CA ARG A 78 -6.43 1.76 12.55
C ARG A 78 -7.31 2.47 11.54
N ILE A 79 -6.77 2.87 10.40
CA ILE A 79 -7.53 3.37 9.25
C ILE A 79 -8.11 2.14 8.55
N ARG A 80 -9.30 1.72 8.98
CA ARG A 80 -9.87 0.41 8.61
C ARG A 80 -11.11 0.57 7.75
N PRO A 81 -11.28 -0.23 6.70
CA PRO A 81 -12.54 -0.30 5.97
C PRO A 81 -13.72 -0.62 6.89
N ALA A 82 -14.87 0.02 6.65
CA ALA A 82 -16.06 -0.14 7.49
C ALA A 82 -16.57 -1.58 7.52
N GLU A 83 -16.40 -2.31 6.41
CA GLU A 83 -16.77 -3.72 6.28
C GLU A 83 -15.98 -4.64 7.20
N LEU A 84 -14.79 -4.21 7.67
CA LEU A 84 -13.94 -4.94 8.60
C LEU A 84 -14.22 -4.58 10.08
N LEU A 85 -15.28 -3.82 10.38
CA LEU A 85 -15.62 -3.38 11.73
C LEU A 85 -17.08 -3.68 12.10
N PRO A 86 -17.32 -4.46 13.19
CA PRO A 86 -16.33 -5.26 13.93
C PRO A 86 -15.83 -6.43 13.08
N TYR A 87 -14.58 -6.84 13.27
CA TYR A 87 -14.06 -7.98 12.55
C TYR A 87 -14.68 -9.28 13.09
N ASP A 88 -15.22 -10.10 12.19
CA ASP A 88 -15.84 -11.39 12.52
C ASP A 88 -15.03 -12.53 11.90
N PHE A 89 -14.22 -13.21 12.71
CA PHE A 89 -13.38 -14.33 12.28
C PHE A 89 -14.14 -15.60 11.91
N THR A 90 -15.47 -15.61 12.06
CA THR A 90 -16.30 -16.79 11.77
C THR A 90 -16.81 -16.84 10.33
N LYS A 91 -16.59 -15.77 9.56
CA LYS A 91 -17.08 -15.65 8.20
C LYS A 91 -16.11 -14.84 7.32
N GLU A 92 -16.30 -14.98 6.05
CA GLU A 92 -15.64 -14.17 5.02
C GLU A 92 -16.06 -12.71 5.11
N THR A 93 -15.13 -11.79 4.84
CA THR A 93 -15.43 -10.36 4.79
C THR A 93 -14.96 -9.81 3.45
N TYR A 94 -15.90 -9.32 2.67
CA TYR A 94 -15.65 -8.74 1.36
C TYR A 94 -15.67 -7.21 1.47
N PHE A 95 -14.66 -6.56 0.88
CA PHE A 95 -14.57 -5.10 0.86
C PHE A 95 -13.86 -4.63 -0.42
N THR A 96 -14.15 -3.40 -0.81
CA THR A 96 -13.74 -2.86 -2.12
C THR A 96 -12.47 -2.01 -2.06
N THR A 97 -11.95 -1.77 -0.86
CA THR A 97 -10.85 -0.82 -0.60
C THR A 97 -9.53 -1.49 -0.23
N CYS A 98 -9.35 -2.78 -0.56
CA CYS A 98 -8.08 -3.45 -0.32
C CYS A 98 -6.91 -2.79 -1.06
N PHE A 99 -7.15 -2.18 -2.22
CA PHE A 99 -6.15 -1.40 -2.95
C PHE A 99 -5.69 -0.15 -2.18
N VAL A 100 -6.52 0.41 -1.29
CA VAL A 100 -6.12 1.48 -0.38
C VAL A 100 -5.29 0.90 0.76
N ALA A 101 -5.72 -0.22 1.35
CA ALA A 101 -4.99 -0.88 2.42
C ALA A 101 -3.60 -1.31 1.96
N GLU A 102 -3.50 -2.02 0.83
CA GLU A 102 -2.27 -2.64 0.36
C GLU A 102 -1.52 -1.79 -0.67
N GLY A 103 -2.25 -1.19 -1.60
CA GLY A 103 -1.62 -0.41 -2.68
C GLY A 103 -0.99 0.88 -2.18
N VAL A 104 -1.68 1.64 -1.34
CA VAL A 104 -1.12 2.84 -0.72
C VAL A 104 0.04 2.46 0.20
N THR A 105 -0.09 1.38 0.98
CA THR A 105 1.01 0.90 1.84
C THR A 105 2.22 0.46 1.02
N THR A 106 2.03 -0.24 -0.11
CA THR A 106 3.12 -0.61 -1.02
C THR A 106 3.83 0.63 -1.57
N TYR A 107 3.06 1.66 -1.97
CA TYR A 107 3.62 2.93 -2.42
C TYR A 107 4.47 3.62 -1.35
N TYR A 108 3.93 3.73 -0.13
CA TYR A 108 4.64 4.37 0.98
C TYR A 108 5.82 3.55 1.50
N GLY A 109 5.76 2.23 1.45
CA GLY A 109 6.84 1.37 1.88
C GLY A 109 8.18 1.81 1.29
N ASP A 110 8.23 1.93 -0.04
CA ASP A 110 9.44 2.33 -0.77
C ASP A 110 9.69 3.85 -0.71
N LEU A 111 8.63 4.67 -0.82
CA LEU A 111 8.75 6.13 -0.78
C LEU A 111 9.35 6.61 0.56
N ILE A 112 8.93 6.05 1.67
CA ILE A 112 9.46 6.39 3.01
C ILE A 112 10.93 5.99 3.15
N LEU A 113 11.34 4.85 2.60
CA LEU A 113 12.76 4.48 2.57
C LEU A 113 13.59 5.51 1.82
N ARG A 114 13.06 6.05 0.71
CA ARG A 114 13.70 7.14 -0.03
C ARG A 114 13.71 8.46 0.76
N GLN A 115 12.57 8.85 1.32
CA GLN A 115 12.42 10.12 2.07
C GLN A 115 13.28 10.14 3.34
N SER A 116 13.40 9.01 4.02
CA SER A 116 14.25 8.86 5.21
C SER A 116 15.75 8.74 4.92
N GLY A 117 16.13 8.68 3.63
CA GLY A 117 17.52 8.51 3.19
C GLY A 117 18.09 7.11 3.44
N VAL A 118 17.24 6.10 3.67
CA VAL A 118 17.64 4.69 3.73
C VAL A 118 17.92 4.18 2.31
N PHE A 119 17.03 4.49 1.36
CA PHE A 119 17.29 4.32 -0.07
C PHE A 119 17.79 5.64 -0.68
N ASP A 120 18.74 5.55 -1.59
CA ASP A 120 19.08 6.65 -2.49
C ASP A 120 18.10 6.68 -3.69
N ASP A 121 18.29 7.65 -4.59
CA ASP A 121 17.46 7.79 -5.79
C ASP A 121 17.54 6.57 -6.70
N ALA A 122 18.71 5.96 -6.82
CA ALA A 122 18.93 4.82 -7.70
C ALA A 122 18.18 3.58 -7.18
N ALA A 123 18.25 3.31 -5.88
CA ALA A 123 17.52 2.22 -5.24
C ALA A 123 16.01 2.41 -5.38
N TYR A 124 15.48 3.59 -5.08
CA TYR A 124 14.06 3.88 -5.23
C TYR A 124 13.57 3.76 -6.68
N LEU A 125 14.34 4.27 -7.65
CA LEU A 125 13.99 4.14 -9.08
C LEU A 125 14.00 2.69 -9.54
N LYS A 126 14.88 1.84 -8.98
CA LYS A 126 14.88 0.40 -9.24
C LYS A 126 13.58 -0.24 -8.77
N GLU A 127 13.12 0.07 -7.55
CA GLU A 127 11.84 -0.44 -7.04
C GLU A 127 10.64 0.03 -7.88
N LEU A 128 10.62 1.29 -8.31
CA LEU A 128 9.61 1.80 -9.25
C LEU A 128 9.63 1.06 -10.60
N GLN A 129 10.81 0.72 -11.12
CA GLN A 129 10.91 -0.08 -12.35
C GLN A 129 10.33 -1.48 -12.16
N VAL A 130 10.61 -2.13 -11.02
CA VAL A 130 10.05 -3.44 -10.67
C VAL A 130 8.53 -3.35 -10.53
N LEU A 131 8.02 -2.32 -9.85
CA LEU A 131 6.59 -2.06 -9.70
C LEU A 131 5.90 -1.91 -11.06
N PHE A 132 6.42 -1.06 -11.93
CA PHE A 132 5.88 -0.85 -13.28
C PHE A 132 5.93 -2.13 -14.12
N LYS A 133 7.07 -2.84 -14.10
CA LYS A 133 7.19 -4.12 -14.80
C LYS A 133 6.11 -5.10 -14.35
N ARG A 134 5.96 -5.32 -13.04
CA ARG A 134 4.94 -6.23 -12.48
C ARG A 134 3.52 -5.81 -12.84
N HIS A 135 3.24 -4.51 -12.93
CA HIS A 135 1.94 -4.00 -13.31
C HIS A 135 1.69 -4.16 -14.82
N PHE A 136 2.61 -3.70 -15.68
CA PHE A 136 2.40 -3.67 -17.13
C PHE A 136 2.52 -5.04 -17.80
N GLU A 137 3.29 -5.97 -17.23
CA GLU A 137 3.36 -7.35 -17.69
C GLU A 137 2.21 -8.23 -17.19
N ASN A 138 1.35 -7.70 -16.29
CA ASN A 138 0.18 -8.42 -15.80
C ASN A 138 -1.02 -8.20 -16.73
N ASN A 139 -1.42 -9.24 -17.46
CA ASN A 139 -2.56 -9.19 -18.39
C ASN A 139 -3.91 -9.05 -17.65
N GLY A 140 -4.01 -9.42 -16.38
CA GLY A 140 -5.20 -9.24 -15.55
C GLY A 140 -5.70 -7.79 -15.50
N ARG A 141 -4.80 -6.80 -15.72
CA ARG A 141 -5.17 -5.38 -15.82
C ARG A 141 -6.21 -5.07 -16.92
N ALA A 142 -6.30 -5.90 -17.95
CA ALA A 142 -7.26 -5.78 -19.04
C ALA A 142 -8.58 -6.51 -18.76
N VAL A 143 -8.70 -7.19 -17.62
CA VAL A 143 -9.84 -8.09 -17.31
C VAL A 143 -10.52 -7.70 -15.99
N GLN A 144 -9.78 -7.12 -15.03
CA GLN A 144 -10.28 -6.86 -13.69
C GLN A 144 -9.93 -5.42 -13.24
N SER A 145 -10.88 -4.75 -12.60
CA SER A 145 -10.68 -3.46 -11.93
C SER A 145 -10.04 -3.65 -10.55
N LEU A 146 -9.59 -2.56 -9.92
CA LEU A 146 -9.06 -2.61 -8.56
C LEU A 146 -10.13 -2.92 -7.50
N VAL A 147 -11.35 -2.43 -7.72
CA VAL A 147 -12.49 -2.72 -6.83
C VAL A 147 -12.85 -4.20 -6.90
N GLU A 148 -12.94 -4.78 -8.11
CA GLU A 148 -13.19 -6.21 -8.28
C GLU A 148 -12.07 -7.05 -7.68
N SER A 149 -10.80 -6.69 -7.93
CA SER A 149 -9.66 -7.40 -7.35
C SER A 149 -9.63 -7.32 -5.82
N SER A 150 -10.04 -6.19 -5.24
CA SER A 150 -10.18 -6.03 -3.79
C SER A 150 -11.27 -6.96 -3.24
N TRP A 151 -12.41 -7.03 -3.92
CA TRP A 151 -13.53 -7.89 -3.54
C TRP A 151 -13.18 -9.36 -3.63
N ASP A 152 -12.53 -9.76 -4.73
CA ASP A 152 -12.18 -11.15 -5.02
C ASP A 152 -10.97 -11.65 -4.22
N LEU A 153 -10.27 -10.78 -3.47
CA LEU A 153 -9.05 -11.17 -2.76
C LEU A 153 -9.28 -12.32 -1.77
N TRP A 154 -10.43 -12.35 -1.12
CA TRP A 154 -10.80 -13.45 -0.23
C TRP A 154 -10.92 -14.80 -0.97
N LEU A 155 -11.43 -14.79 -2.20
CA LEU A 155 -11.60 -15.99 -3.01
C LEU A 155 -10.28 -16.47 -3.62
N ASP A 156 -9.52 -15.54 -4.19
CA ASP A 156 -8.29 -15.84 -4.90
C ASP A 156 -7.06 -15.96 -3.97
N GLY A 157 -7.10 -15.31 -2.82
CA GLY A 157 -5.98 -15.26 -1.89
C GLY A 157 -4.68 -14.77 -2.55
N TYR A 158 -3.56 -15.34 -2.13
CA TYR A 158 -2.23 -15.10 -2.71
C TYR A 158 -1.89 -16.05 -3.88
N GLU A 159 -2.75 -17.05 -4.13
CA GLU A 159 -2.52 -18.01 -5.20
C GLU A 159 -2.71 -17.36 -6.56
N LYS A 160 -1.95 -17.82 -7.53
CA LYS A 160 -2.18 -17.49 -8.93
C LYS A 160 -3.45 -18.24 -9.37
N GLY A 161 -4.59 -17.59 -9.29
CA GLY A 161 -5.85 -18.13 -9.77
C GLY A 161 -5.83 -18.43 -11.27
N VAL A 162 -6.93 -18.20 -11.96
CA VAL A 162 -6.99 -18.35 -13.42
C VAL A 162 -5.93 -17.45 -14.06
N PRO A 163 -5.05 -17.99 -14.94
CA PRO A 163 -4.04 -17.19 -15.62
C PRO A 163 -4.63 -15.94 -16.27
N ASP A 164 -3.91 -14.83 -16.16
CA ASP A 164 -4.24 -13.53 -16.74
C ASP A 164 -5.59 -12.92 -16.29
N ARG A 165 -6.20 -13.44 -15.21
CA ARG A 165 -7.46 -12.90 -14.70
C ARG A 165 -7.27 -11.83 -13.62
N LYS A 166 -6.32 -12.03 -12.73
CA LYS A 166 -6.19 -11.22 -11.51
C LYS A 166 -5.28 -10.01 -11.71
N VAL A 167 -5.75 -8.82 -11.34
CA VAL A 167 -4.90 -7.65 -11.15
C VAL A 167 -4.44 -7.57 -9.69
N SER A 168 -3.19 -7.18 -9.45
CA SER A 168 -2.68 -7.06 -8.08
C SER A 168 -3.16 -5.77 -7.43
N VAL A 169 -3.82 -5.87 -6.28
CA VAL A 169 -4.16 -4.72 -5.42
C VAL A 169 -2.92 -4.01 -4.90
N TYR A 170 -1.80 -4.74 -4.72
CA TYR A 170 -0.50 -4.20 -4.35
C TYR A 170 0.11 -3.38 -5.49
N HIS A 171 0.36 -4.00 -6.64
CA HIS A 171 1.11 -3.37 -7.72
C HIS A 171 0.28 -2.30 -8.46
N LYS A 172 -0.93 -2.63 -8.93
CA LYS A 172 -1.81 -1.62 -9.55
C LYS A 172 -2.22 -0.59 -8.52
N GLY A 173 -2.48 -1.00 -7.28
CA GLY A 173 -2.81 -0.09 -6.19
C GLY A 173 -1.68 0.93 -5.91
N ALA A 174 -0.41 0.50 -5.88
CA ALA A 174 0.72 1.41 -5.71
C ALA A 174 0.91 2.35 -6.91
N VAL A 175 0.69 1.87 -8.14
CA VAL A 175 0.74 2.73 -9.34
C VAL A 175 -0.34 3.81 -9.29
N VAL A 176 -1.57 3.48 -8.90
CA VAL A 176 -2.64 4.49 -8.79
C VAL A 176 -2.44 5.42 -7.60
N ALA A 177 -1.84 4.96 -6.50
CA ALA A 177 -1.42 5.82 -5.40
C ALA A 177 -0.36 6.84 -5.84
N LEU A 178 0.64 6.41 -6.60
CA LEU A 178 1.64 7.28 -7.22
C LEU A 178 0.98 8.31 -8.16
N ILE A 179 0.04 7.89 -9.02
CA ILE A 179 -0.70 8.79 -9.92
C ILE A 179 -1.44 9.86 -9.11
N LEU A 180 -2.12 9.46 -8.04
CA LEU A 180 -2.85 10.38 -7.17
C LEU A 180 -1.89 11.37 -6.50
N ASP A 181 -0.80 10.89 -5.91
CA ASP A 181 0.19 11.75 -5.24
C ASP A 181 0.78 12.80 -6.20
N LEU A 182 1.21 12.36 -7.38
CA LEU A 182 1.73 13.26 -8.40
C LEU A 182 0.69 14.29 -8.90
N HIS A 183 -0.58 13.86 -9.01
CA HIS A 183 -1.67 14.74 -9.39
C HIS A 183 -1.93 15.83 -8.33
N LEU A 184 -2.02 15.43 -7.05
CA LEU A 184 -2.21 16.37 -5.93
C LEU A 184 -1.05 17.38 -5.84
N ARG A 185 0.20 16.89 -5.98
CA ARG A 185 1.39 17.75 -6.02
C ARG A 185 1.34 18.74 -7.19
N ARG A 186 0.94 18.28 -8.37
CA ARG A 186 0.80 19.14 -9.55
C ARG A 186 -0.27 20.22 -9.36
N LEU A 187 -1.46 19.87 -8.85
CA LEU A 187 -2.56 20.80 -8.62
C LEU A 187 -2.19 21.90 -7.61
N SER A 188 -1.46 21.53 -6.59
CA SER A 188 -1.15 22.42 -5.47
C SER A 188 0.21 23.11 -5.57
N ASN A 189 0.92 22.94 -6.68
CA ASN A 189 2.33 23.39 -6.82
C ASN A 189 3.20 22.84 -5.68
N HIS A 190 3.08 21.54 -5.41
CA HIS A 190 3.76 20.76 -4.35
C HIS A 190 3.38 21.13 -2.91
N ALA A 191 2.34 21.93 -2.68
CA ALA A 191 1.88 22.28 -1.34
C ALA A 191 1.06 21.17 -0.67
N ARG A 192 0.51 20.24 -1.46
CA ARG A 192 -0.29 19.08 -0.98
C ARG A 192 0.13 17.81 -1.71
N SER A 193 -0.08 16.69 -1.04
CA SER A 193 0.31 15.37 -1.51
C SER A 193 -0.65 14.30 -1.00
N LEU A 194 -0.36 13.04 -1.25
CA LEU A 194 -1.06 11.92 -0.63
C LEU A 194 -0.86 11.88 0.89
N ASP A 195 0.21 12.51 1.42
CA ASP A 195 0.44 12.65 2.87
C ASP A 195 -0.73 13.36 3.54
N ASP A 196 -1.25 14.44 2.95
CA ASP A 196 -2.42 15.17 3.48
C ASP A 196 -3.67 14.29 3.51
N VAL A 197 -3.85 13.46 2.49
CA VAL A 197 -4.95 12.47 2.46
C VAL A 197 -4.83 11.49 3.62
N MET A 198 -3.65 10.89 3.80
CA MET A 198 -3.43 9.89 4.85
C MET A 198 -3.52 10.48 6.25
N GLN A 199 -3.05 11.72 6.46
CA GLN A 199 -3.23 12.45 7.72
C GLN A 199 -4.70 12.69 8.03
N ILE A 200 -5.51 13.12 7.05
CA ILE A 200 -6.96 13.31 7.24
C ILE A 200 -7.64 11.95 7.51
N MET A 201 -7.25 10.89 6.80
CA MET A 201 -7.76 9.54 7.07
C MET A 201 -7.43 9.09 8.49
N TRP A 202 -6.22 9.39 8.98
CA TRP A 202 -5.81 9.09 10.35
C TRP A 202 -6.65 9.85 11.38
N GLU A 203 -6.82 11.16 11.20
CA GLU A 203 -7.60 11.99 12.15
C GLU A 203 -9.08 11.63 12.17
N ARG A 204 -9.68 11.35 10.99
CA ARG A 204 -11.12 11.16 10.88
C ARG A 204 -11.57 9.72 11.12
N PHE A 205 -10.74 8.74 10.81
CA PHE A 205 -11.13 7.33 10.86
C PHE A 205 -10.22 6.51 11.78
N GLY A 206 -8.91 6.69 11.71
CA GLY A 206 -7.95 5.91 12.47
C GLY A 206 -8.00 6.19 13.98
N LYS A 207 -7.84 7.44 14.39
CA LYS A 207 -7.86 7.84 15.82
C LYS A 207 -9.19 7.52 16.51
N PRO A 208 -10.35 7.87 15.94
CA PRO A 208 -11.62 7.54 16.57
C PRO A 208 -12.04 6.07 16.38
N ALA A 209 -11.26 5.26 15.67
CA ALA A 209 -11.57 3.86 15.36
C ALA A 209 -12.94 3.69 14.65
N VAL A 210 -13.22 4.56 13.69
CA VAL A 210 -14.42 4.53 12.85
C VAL A 210 -14.05 3.99 11.48
N GLY A 211 -14.81 3.04 10.93
CA GLY A 211 -14.56 2.48 9.61
C GLY A 211 -14.80 3.50 8.49
N TYR A 212 -13.98 3.45 7.44
CA TYR A 212 -14.16 4.25 6.24
C TYR A 212 -14.72 3.41 5.08
N THR A 213 -15.44 4.06 4.18
CA THR A 213 -15.94 3.49 2.92
C THR A 213 -15.11 4.00 1.73
N LEU A 214 -15.28 3.39 0.55
CA LEU A 214 -14.70 3.91 -0.70
C LEU A 214 -15.17 5.37 -0.97
N ALA A 215 -16.42 5.69 -0.64
CA ALA A 215 -16.96 7.05 -0.77
C ALA A 215 -16.27 8.04 0.18
N ASP A 216 -15.94 7.62 1.40
CA ASP A 216 -15.20 8.46 2.35
C ASP A 216 -13.77 8.71 1.86
N TYR A 217 -13.06 7.68 1.37
CA TYR A 217 -11.72 7.83 0.79
C TYR A 217 -11.75 8.80 -0.39
N ARG A 218 -12.74 8.66 -1.29
CA ARG A 218 -12.96 9.58 -2.40
C ARG A 218 -13.19 11.00 -1.92
N ALA A 219 -14.10 11.20 -0.98
CA ALA A 219 -14.41 12.53 -0.43
C ALA A 219 -13.19 13.21 0.20
N VAL A 220 -12.33 12.45 0.89
CA VAL A 220 -11.07 12.98 1.46
C VAL A 220 -10.08 13.36 0.35
N THR A 221 -9.91 12.51 -0.66
CA THR A 221 -8.98 12.80 -1.77
C THR A 221 -9.43 14.02 -2.59
N GLU A 222 -10.73 14.16 -2.88
CA GLU A 222 -11.31 15.31 -3.57
C GLU A 222 -11.21 16.60 -2.74
N ALA A 223 -11.39 16.51 -1.42
CA ALA A 223 -11.19 17.66 -0.54
C ALA A 223 -9.75 18.17 -0.53
N VAL A 224 -8.75 17.26 -0.57
CA VAL A 224 -7.33 17.62 -0.68
C VAL A 224 -7.02 18.17 -2.08
N ALA A 225 -7.58 17.58 -3.14
CA ALA A 225 -7.41 18.03 -4.51
C ALA A 225 -8.03 19.42 -4.75
N GLY A 226 -9.14 19.73 -4.08
CA GLY A 226 -9.95 20.93 -4.32
C GLY A 226 -10.77 20.86 -5.60
N GLU A 227 -10.88 19.68 -6.22
CA GLU A 227 -11.66 19.42 -7.43
C GLU A 227 -12.20 17.98 -7.42
N SER A 228 -13.16 17.68 -8.33
CA SER A 228 -13.62 16.30 -8.54
C SER A 228 -12.50 15.45 -9.13
N LEU A 229 -12.40 14.22 -8.62
CA LEU A 229 -11.48 13.19 -9.10
C LEU A 229 -12.24 12.06 -9.85
N ASP A 230 -13.39 12.37 -10.50
CA ASP A 230 -14.16 11.40 -11.28
C ASP A 230 -13.27 10.59 -12.23
N TRP A 231 -12.41 11.27 -13.01
CA TRP A 231 -11.50 10.62 -13.94
C TRP A 231 -10.58 9.58 -13.26
N TYR A 232 -10.10 9.90 -12.05
CA TYR A 232 -9.22 8.99 -11.31
C TYR A 232 -9.96 7.75 -10.82
N PHE A 233 -11.12 7.94 -10.19
CA PHE A 233 -11.91 6.82 -9.72
C PHE A 233 -12.47 6.00 -10.88
N ASP A 234 -13.01 6.64 -11.91
CA ASP A 234 -13.61 5.93 -13.05
C ASP A 234 -12.57 5.17 -13.88
N LEU A 235 -11.42 5.79 -14.18
CA LEU A 235 -10.43 5.19 -15.09
C LEU A 235 -9.37 4.32 -14.38
N CYS A 236 -8.98 4.68 -13.15
CA CYS A 236 -7.88 4.00 -12.46
C CYS A 236 -8.37 2.94 -11.48
N VAL A 237 -9.51 3.16 -10.83
CA VAL A 237 -10.02 2.32 -9.74
C VAL A 237 -11.16 1.40 -10.22
N LEU A 238 -12.16 1.95 -10.90
CA LEU A 238 -13.38 1.24 -11.30
C LEU A 238 -13.26 0.60 -12.69
N ALA A 239 -12.48 1.19 -13.60
CA ALA A 239 -12.38 0.66 -14.95
C ALA A 239 -11.42 -0.51 -15.07
N ILE A 240 -11.76 -1.38 -15.99
CA ILE A 240 -10.85 -2.36 -16.60
C ILE A 240 -9.99 -1.61 -17.63
N SER A 241 -8.66 -1.74 -17.54
CA SER A 241 -7.75 -1.11 -18.50
C SER A 241 -7.91 -1.76 -19.86
N HIS A 242 -8.68 -1.18 -20.77
CA HIS A 242 -8.73 -1.64 -22.15
C HIS A 242 -7.40 -1.33 -22.86
N SER A 243 -6.53 -2.33 -23.00
CA SER A 243 -5.53 -2.30 -24.04
C SER A 243 -6.30 -2.35 -25.37
N LYS A 244 -6.30 -1.26 -26.16
CA LYS A 244 -6.72 -1.41 -27.57
C LYS A 244 -5.84 -2.49 -28.17
N PRO A 245 -6.39 -3.58 -28.73
CA PRO A 245 -5.59 -4.48 -29.55
C PRO A 245 -5.04 -3.64 -30.71
N ASN A 246 -3.72 -3.68 -30.88
CA ASN A 246 -3.06 -3.16 -32.09
C ASN A 246 -3.52 -3.93 -33.31
#